data_8a9437847fa2a819224f2fb2d8d57a3a
#
_entry.id   8a9437847fa2a819224f2fb2d8d57a3a
#
_cell.length_a   1.000
_cell.length_b   1.000
_cell.length_c   1.000
_cell.angle_alpha   90.00
_cell.angle_beta   90.00
_cell.angle_gamma   90.00
#
_symmetry.space_group_name_H-M   'P 1'
#
loop_
_entity.id
_entity.type
_entity.pdbx_description
1 polymer ?
#
loop_
_entity_poly.entity_id
_entity_poly.type
_entity_poly.pdbx_seq_one_letter_code
_entity_poly.pdbx_strand_id
1 'polypeptide(L)'
;MCTAFCGLHTAQADAADNKKNERPNILWLTFEDTSAYEFGCYGNKDVHTPNADSLAAHGIQFMNAWSVAPQSSAARSSLITGCYSSTYGMDVHPVSYDTPANIFFPQWLREAGYYCTNNSKTHYNSTTDNKSCWDECTTKASYNSPQRGKDQPFF
;
A
#
# COMPACT_ATOMS: atom_id res chain seq x y z
N MET A 1 -49.03 47.13 1.94
CA MET A 1 -48.60 46.34 0.74
C MET A 1 -47.11 46.38 0.68
N CYS A 2 -46.47 45.35 1.19
CA CYS A 2 -45.02 45.18 1.14
C CYS A 2 -44.69 44.11 0.07
N THR A 3 -44.07 44.53 -1.00
CA THR A 3 -43.57 43.65 -2.03
C THR A 3 -42.12 43.29 -1.71
N ALA A 4 -41.90 42.04 -1.29
CA ALA A 4 -40.58 41.50 -1.10
C ALA A 4 -40.02 41.01 -2.49
N PHE A 5 -38.95 41.64 -2.92
CA PHE A 5 -38.16 41.19 -4.08
C PHE A 5 -37.27 40.03 -3.63
N CYS A 6 -37.57 38.83 -4.09
CA CYS A 6 -36.75 37.67 -3.94
C CYS A 6 -35.70 37.67 -5.06
N GLY A 7 -34.49 38.10 -4.76
CA GLY A 7 -33.37 38.02 -5.68
C GLY A 7 -32.87 36.56 -5.81
N LEU A 8 -33.11 35.93 -6.96
CA LEU A 8 -32.45 34.67 -7.30
C LEU A 8 -30.95 34.97 -7.50
N HIS A 9 -30.14 34.56 -6.57
CA HIS A 9 -28.71 34.39 -6.81
C HIS A 9 -28.53 33.09 -7.55
N THR A 10 -28.30 33.16 -8.84
CA THR A 10 -27.77 32.05 -9.63
C THR A 10 -26.33 31.86 -9.14
N ALA A 11 -26.12 30.84 -8.32
CA ALA A 11 -24.77 30.36 -8.05
C ALA A 11 -24.19 29.86 -9.38
N GLN A 12 -23.28 30.64 -9.91
CA GLN A 12 -22.45 30.23 -11.00
C GLN A 12 -21.62 29.06 -10.49
N ALA A 13 -21.88 27.88 -11.00
CA ALA A 13 -21.02 26.73 -10.75
C ALA A 13 -19.66 27.08 -11.41
N ASP A 14 -18.70 27.42 -10.57
CA ASP A 14 -17.33 27.57 -10.98
C ASP A 14 -16.94 26.30 -11.73
N ALA A 15 -16.43 26.49 -12.94
CA ALA A 15 -15.90 25.42 -13.77
C ALA A 15 -14.95 24.59 -12.91
N ALA A 16 -15.30 23.34 -12.66
CA ALA A 16 -14.47 22.41 -11.95
C ALA A 16 -13.10 22.44 -12.63
N ASP A 17 -12.14 22.95 -11.91
CA ASP A 17 -10.73 22.94 -12.29
C ASP A 17 -10.43 21.50 -12.73
N ASN A 18 -10.11 21.32 -13.99
CA ASN A 18 -9.81 20.05 -14.62
C ASN A 18 -8.42 19.59 -14.16
N LYS A 19 -8.25 19.54 -12.83
CA LYS A 19 -7.11 18.88 -12.19
C LYS A 19 -7.20 17.44 -12.65
N LYS A 20 -6.37 17.13 -13.63
CA LYS A 20 -5.98 15.78 -13.99
C LYS A 20 -5.90 15.02 -12.66
N ASN A 21 -6.77 14.05 -12.47
CA ASN A 21 -6.83 13.29 -11.23
C ASN A 21 -5.54 12.46 -11.16
N GLU A 22 -4.47 13.11 -10.73
CA GLU A 22 -3.14 12.54 -10.67
C GLU A 22 -3.13 11.54 -9.53
N ARG A 23 -3.20 10.28 -9.89
CA ARG A 23 -3.09 9.18 -8.94
C ARG A 23 -1.69 9.23 -8.33
N PRO A 24 -1.56 9.26 -7.00
CA PRO A 24 -0.26 9.32 -6.36
C PRO A 24 0.54 8.04 -6.63
N ASN A 25 1.85 8.18 -6.74
CA ASN A 25 2.74 7.03 -6.62
C ASN A 25 2.73 6.51 -5.19
N ILE A 26 2.78 5.20 -5.05
CA ILE A 26 2.80 4.52 -3.75
C ILE A 26 4.08 3.70 -3.65
N LEU A 27 4.94 4.03 -2.69
CA LEU A 27 6.13 3.26 -2.37
C LEU A 27 5.97 2.63 -0.98
N TRP A 28 5.92 1.31 -0.94
CA TRP A 28 5.82 0.57 0.29
C TRP A 28 7.17 -0.06 0.64
N LEU A 29 7.82 0.47 1.67
CA LEU A 29 9.09 -0.04 2.18
C LEU A 29 8.83 -0.98 3.36
N THR A 30 9.28 -2.21 3.25
CA THR A 30 9.13 -3.21 4.30
C THR A 30 10.48 -3.72 4.76
N PHE A 31 10.57 -3.97 6.06
CA PHE A 31 11.71 -4.60 6.70
C PHE A 31 11.29 -5.99 7.19
N GLU A 32 12.19 -6.96 7.06
CA GLU A 32 11.96 -8.32 7.56
C GLU A 32 12.55 -8.45 8.96
N ASP A 33 11.82 -9.12 9.86
CA ASP A 33 12.24 -9.45 11.21
C ASP A 33 12.79 -8.24 12.00
N THR A 34 12.21 -7.06 11.78
CA THR A 34 12.66 -5.79 12.34
C THR A 34 11.58 -5.19 13.21
N SER A 35 11.94 -4.83 14.42
CA SER A 35 11.06 -4.20 15.40
C SER A 35 11.24 -2.67 15.43
N ALA A 36 10.26 -1.96 15.97
CA ALA A 36 10.31 -0.51 16.09
C ALA A 36 11.57 -0.01 16.83
N TYR A 37 11.99 -0.69 17.88
CA TYR A 37 13.18 -0.31 18.65
C TYR A 37 14.52 -0.43 17.88
N GLU A 38 14.49 -0.89 16.65
CA GLU A 38 15.68 -0.90 15.77
C GLU A 38 15.84 0.39 14.97
N PHE A 39 15.01 1.41 15.24
CA PHE A 39 15.06 2.70 14.57
C PHE A 39 15.26 3.85 15.55
N GLY A 40 16.05 4.84 15.14
CA GLY A 40 16.29 6.06 15.92
C GLY A 40 15.00 6.84 16.21
N CYS A 41 14.10 6.98 15.23
CA CYS A 41 12.82 7.65 15.40
C CYS A 41 11.90 7.01 16.46
N TYR A 42 12.12 5.75 16.80
CA TYR A 42 11.42 5.08 17.91
C TYR A 42 12.21 5.09 19.23
N GLY A 43 13.31 5.86 19.29
CA GLY A 43 14.04 6.13 20.52
C GLY A 43 15.31 5.33 20.71
N ASN A 44 15.71 4.50 19.75
CA ASN A 44 16.98 3.80 19.82
C ASN A 44 18.14 4.77 19.55
N LYS A 45 19.07 4.90 20.53
CA LYS A 45 20.20 5.80 20.44
C LYS A 45 21.49 5.13 19.92
N ASP A 46 21.48 3.81 19.83
CA ASP A 46 22.64 3.01 19.45
C ASP A 46 22.67 2.71 17.94
N VAL A 47 21.60 3.06 17.22
CA VAL A 47 21.50 2.85 15.77
C VAL A 47 21.47 4.18 15.03
N HIS A 48 21.95 4.15 13.79
CA HIS A 48 21.93 5.29 12.89
C HIS A 48 21.03 5.03 11.70
N THR A 49 19.80 5.57 11.74
CA THR A 49 18.74 5.35 10.73
C THR A 49 18.23 6.67 10.12
N PRO A 50 19.10 7.52 9.55
CA PRO A 50 18.76 8.90 9.22
C PRO A 50 17.65 9.02 8.19
N ASN A 51 17.53 8.08 7.24
CA ASN A 51 16.48 8.11 6.22
C ASN A 51 15.11 7.76 6.82
N ALA A 52 15.05 6.75 7.69
CA ALA A 52 13.81 6.40 8.40
C ALA A 52 13.40 7.52 9.36
N ASP A 53 14.35 8.09 10.07
CA ASP A 53 14.13 9.21 10.99
C ASP A 53 13.62 10.45 10.25
N SER A 54 14.15 10.73 9.06
CA SER A 54 13.67 11.80 8.19
C SER A 54 12.25 11.56 7.70
N LEU A 55 11.90 10.34 7.31
CA LEU A 55 10.52 9.99 6.93
C LEU A 55 9.57 10.19 8.11
N ALA A 56 9.95 9.77 9.30
CA ALA A 56 9.15 9.95 10.52
C ALA A 56 8.94 11.44 10.85
N ALA A 57 9.97 12.27 10.68
CA ALA A 57 9.91 13.71 10.95
C ALA A 57 9.00 14.48 9.98
N HIS A 58 8.79 13.98 8.76
CA HIS A 58 8.00 14.65 7.71
C HIS A 58 6.66 13.94 7.44
N GLY A 59 6.37 12.85 8.13
CA GLY A 59 5.19 12.04 7.94
C GLY A 59 4.40 11.79 9.23
N ILE A 60 3.70 10.67 9.26
CA ILE A 60 2.97 10.21 10.43
C ILE A 60 3.69 9.01 11.01
N GLN A 61 4.07 9.07 12.28
CA GLN A 61 4.67 7.98 13.03
C GLN A 61 3.63 7.31 13.92
N PHE A 62 3.42 6.01 13.74
CA PHE A 62 2.52 5.22 14.57
C PHE A 62 3.29 4.62 15.73
N MET A 63 2.94 5.04 16.96
CA MET A 63 3.60 4.55 18.18
C MET A 63 3.03 3.20 18.65
N ASN A 64 1.81 2.87 18.23
CA ASN A 64 1.07 1.68 18.65
C ASN A 64 0.55 0.93 17.43
N ALA A 65 1.44 0.30 16.67
CA ALA A 65 1.11 -0.56 15.55
C ALA A 65 1.72 -1.95 15.76
N TRP A 66 0.93 -2.98 15.52
CA TRP A 66 1.35 -4.36 15.71
C TRP A 66 1.10 -5.18 14.46
N SER A 67 1.97 -6.16 14.21
CA SER A 67 1.69 -7.21 13.25
C SER A 67 0.51 -8.06 13.74
N VAL A 68 -0.33 -8.52 12.81
CA VAL A 68 -1.45 -9.43 13.11
C VAL A 68 -0.99 -10.85 13.43
N ALA A 69 0.24 -11.20 13.09
CA ALA A 69 0.84 -12.49 13.35
C ALA A 69 2.37 -12.37 13.46
N PRO A 70 3.01 -13.22 14.28
CA PRO A 70 4.46 -13.21 14.44
C PRO A 70 5.22 -13.88 13.28
N GLN A 71 4.55 -14.75 12.50
CA GLN A 71 5.16 -15.41 11.36
C GLN A 71 5.04 -14.58 10.10
N SER A 72 6.11 -14.54 9.31
CA SER A 72 6.21 -13.78 8.07
C SER A 72 5.08 -14.10 7.08
N SER A 73 4.75 -15.38 6.85
CA SER A 73 3.73 -15.76 5.87
C SER A 73 2.33 -15.31 6.26
N ALA A 74 1.93 -15.51 7.52
CA ALA A 74 0.63 -15.06 8.01
C ALA A 74 0.52 -13.52 8.03
N ALA A 75 1.56 -12.83 8.48
CA ALA A 75 1.61 -11.38 8.45
C ALA A 75 1.54 -10.83 7.01
N ARG A 76 2.31 -11.40 6.07
CA ARG A 76 2.30 -11.00 4.67
C ARG A 76 0.98 -11.29 3.97
N SER A 77 0.32 -12.41 4.33
CA SER A 77 -1.02 -12.72 3.85
C SER A 77 -2.03 -11.65 4.26
N SER A 78 -1.97 -11.20 5.51
CA SER A 78 -2.82 -10.11 5.99
C SER A 78 -2.52 -8.79 5.31
N LEU A 79 -1.25 -8.46 5.12
CA LEU A 79 -0.83 -7.24 4.45
C LEU A 79 -1.34 -7.18 3.00
N ILE A 80 -1.20 -8.26 2.24
CA ILE A 80 -1.52 -8.26 0.81
C ILE A 80 -3.02 -8.35 0.53
N THR A 81 -3.81 -8.86 1.49
CA THR A 81 -5.27 -8.98 1.37
C THR A 81 -6.03 -7.85 2.07
N GLY A 82 -5.37 -7.13 2.99
CA GLY A 82 -6.05 -6.17 3.86
C GLY A 82 -6.99 -6.80 4.89
N CYS A 83 -6.93 -8.14 5.06
CA CYS A 83 -7.77 -8.90 5.99
C CYS A 83 -6.90 -9.63 7.02
N TYR A 84 -7.47 -10.00 8.15
CA TYR A 84 -6.79 -10.94 9.05
C TYR A 84 -6.53 -12.25 8.31
N SER A 85 -5.34 -12.82 8.50
CA SER A 85 -4.94 -14.07 7.83
C SER A 85 -5.91 -15.22 8.10
N SER A 86 -6.51 -15.27 9.29
CA SER A 86 -7.54 -16.25 9.65
C SER A 86 -8.84 -16.13 8.84
N THR A 87 -9.12 -14.98 8.21
CA THR A 87 -10.32 -14.81 7.39
C THR A 87 -10.37 -15.80 6.22
N TYR A 88 -9.21 -16.11 5.65
CA TYR A 88 -9.06 -17.05 4.54
C TYR A 88 -8.27 -18.31 4.93
N GLY A 89 -8.08 -18.55 6.22
CA GLY A 89 -7.32 -19.69 6.73
C GLY A 89 -5.81 -19.60 6.51
N MET A 90 -5.28 -18.43 6.16
CA MET A 90 -3.86 -18.22 5.84
C MET A 90 -2.98 -17.93 7.06
N ASP A 91 -3.40 -18.34 8.25
CA ASP A 91 -2.74 -18.04 9.54
C ASP A 91 -1.72 -19.10 9.97
N VAL A 92 -1.74 -20.29 9.37
CA VAL A 92 -0.82 -21.38 9.71
C VAL A 92 0.38 -21.41 8.78
N HIS A 93 1.57 -21.30 9.33
CA HIS A 93 2.83 -21.38 8.59
C HIS A 93 3.39 -22.81 8.65
N PRO A 94 3.91 -23.38 7.55
CA PRO A 94 4.05 -22.84 6.17
C PRO A 94 2.99 -23.40 5.19
N VAL A 95 1.76 -23.52 5.60
CA VAL A 95 0.70 -24.15 4.80
C VAL A 95 0.11 -23.15 3.80
N SER A 96 -0.08 -23.57 2.55
CA SER A 96 -0.80 -22.80 1.53
C SER A 96 -2.24 -23.29 1.42
N TYR A 97 -3.15 -22.36 1.27
CA TYR A 97 -4.58 -22.61 1.22
C TYR A 97 -5.17 -22.16 -0.12
N ASP A 98 -6.23 -22.83 -0.54
CA ASP A 98 -7.04 -22.35 -1.65
C ASP A 98 -7.74 -21.05 -1.23
N THR A 99 -7.48 -20.01 -1.94
CA THR A 99 -8.03 -18.69 -1.69
C THR A 99 -8.85 -18.22 -2.88
N PRO A 100 -9.86 -17.37 -2.67
CA PRO A 100 -10.58 -16.78 -3.78
C PRO A 100 -9.63 -16.03 -4.74
N ALA A 101 -9.98 -16.00 -6.01
CA ALA A 101 -9.29 -15.15 -6.97
C ALA A 101 -9.47 -13.67 -6.60
N ASN A 102 -8.50 -12.84 -6.98
CA ASN A 102 -8.56 -11.38 -6.82
C ASN A 102 -8.71 -10.88 -5.37
N ILE A 103 -8.12 -11.58 -4.41
CA ILE A 103 -8.07 -11.13 -3.01
C ILE A 103 -6.88 -10.24 -2.70
N PHE A 104 -5.88 -10.19 -3.57
CA PHE A 104 -4.67 -9.40 -3.37
C PHE A 104 -4.86 -7.99 -3.89
N PHE A 105 -4.73 -6.98 -3.03
CA PHE A 105 -5.01 -5.59 -3.41
C PHE A 105 -4.17 -5.05 -4.59
N PRO A 106 -2.94 -5.53 -4.88
CA PRO A 106 -2.24 -5.05 -6.07
C PRO A 106 -2.96 -5.39 -7.38
N GLN A 107 -3.79 -6.44 -7.42
CA GLN A 107 -4.62 -6.75 -8.59
C GLN A 107 -5.59 -5.59 -8.88
N TRP A 108 -6.22 -5.04 -7.85
CA TRP A 108 -7.12 -3.89 -7.97
C TRP A 108 -6.39 -2.61 -8.35
N LEU A 109 -5.16 -2.42 -7.84
CA LEU A 109 -4.32 -1.29 -8.26
C LEU A 109 -3.95 -1.39 -9.74
N ARG A 110 -3.63 -2.59 -10.24
CA ARG A 110 -3.37 -2.82 -11.67
C ARG A 110 -4.60 -2.52 -12.52
N GLU A 111 -5.78 -2.99 -12.12
CA GLU A 111 -7.06 -2.64 -12.76
C GLU A 111 -7.31 -1.13 -12.77
N ALA A 112 -6.87 -0.45 -11.71
CA ALA A 112 -6.90 1.00 -11.63
C ALA A 112 -5.78 1.68 -12.45
N GLY A 113 -4.93 0.95 -13.17
CA GLY A 113 -3.91 1.48 -14.07
C GLY A 113 -2.54 1.71 -13.45
N TYR A 114 -2.31 1.25 -12.22
CA TYR A 114 -0.97 1.29 -11.62
C TYR A 114 -0.05 0.23 -12.22
N TYR A 115 1.23 0.55 -12.28
CA TYR A 115 2.29 -0.43 -12.51
C TYR A 115 2.77 -0.95 -11.16
N CYS A 116 2.52 -2.22 -10.89
CA CYS A 116 2.76 -2.82 -9.58
C CYS A 116 4.00 -3.70 -9.60
N THR A 117 4.99 -3.40 -8.77
CA THR A 117 6.23 -4.17 -8.66
C THR A 117 6.48 -4.65 -7.24
N ASN A 118 7.07 -5.83 -7.11
CA ASN A 118 7.50 -6.39 -5.83
C ASN A 118 8.92 -6.93 -5.92
N ASN A 119 9.78 -6.52 -5.02
CA ASN A 119 11.18 -6.93 -4.92
C ASN A 119 11.41 -7.84 -3.71
N SER A 120 11.24 -9.06 -3.76
CA SER A 120 10.64 -10.08 -4.59
C SER A 120 9.85 -11.05 -3.71
N LYS A 121 10.02 -10.90 -2.38
CA LYS A 121 9.42 -11.80 -1.39
C LYS A 121 7.91 -11.69 -1.39
N THR A 122 7.23 -12.79 -1.65
CA THR A 122 5.78 -12.93 -1.55
C THR A 122 5.40 -13.63 -0.25
N HIS A 123 5.69 -14.91 -0.14
CA HIS A 123 5.46 -15.75 1.04
C HIS A 123 4.02 -15.64 1.58
N TYR A 124 3.05 -15.54 0.69
CA TYR A 124 1.64 -15.59 1.07
C TYR A 124 1.20 -17.06 1.21
N ASN A 125 0.39 -17.36 2.22
CA ASN A 125 -0.13 -18.72 2.44
C ASN A 125 -1.32 -19.01 1.50
N SER A 126 -1.09 -18.93 0.20
CA SER A 126 -2.11 -19.10 -0.84
C SER A 126 -1.57 -19.98 -1.97
N THR A 127 -2.43 -20.83 -2.52
CA THR A 127 -2.16 -21.59 -3.73
C THR A 127 -2.32 -20.76 -5.00
N THR A 128 -2.98 -19.61 -4.92
CA THR A 128 -3.03 -18.63 -6.02
C THR A 128 -1.62 -18.21 -6.40
N ASP A 129 -1.36 -18.06 -7.69
CA ASP A 129 -0.07 -17.58 -8.16
C ASP A 129 0.25 -16.21 -7.56
N ASN A 130 1.10 -16.25 -6.55
CA ASN A 130 1.50 -15.08 -5.79
C ASN A 130 2.18 -13.99 -6.62
N LYS A 131 2.62 -14.32 -7.84
CA LYS A 131 3.25 -13.38 -8.77
C LYS A 131 2.26 -12.76 -9.73
N SER A 132 1.10 -13.35 -9.91
CA SER A 132 0.09 -12.88 -10.88
C SER A 132 -0.50 -11.51 -10.53
N CYS A 133 -0.41 -11.09 -9.28
CA CYS A 133 -0.89 -9.78 -8.84
C CYS A 133 0.10 -8.63 -9.15
N TRP A 134 1.31 -8.94 -9.63
CA TRP A 134 2.36 -7.98 -9.92
C TRP A 134 2.63 -7.91 -11.43
N ASP A 135 3.03 -6.74 -11.93
CA ASP A 135 3.60 -6.61 -13.27
C ASP A 135 5.02 -7.18 -13.29
N GLU A 136 5.78 -6.92 -12.22
CA GLU A 136 7.09 -7.52 -11.99
C GLU A 136 7.22 -8.00 -10.53
N CYS A 137 7.64 -9.25 -10.36
CA CYS A 137 7.93 -9.81 -9.03
C CYS A 137 9.25 -10.58 -9.06
N THR A 138 10.35 -9.86 -8.98
CA THR A 138 11.73 -10.39 -9.04
C THR A 138 12.66 -9.57 -8.17
N THR A 139 13.87 -10.08 -7.91
CA THR A 139 14.92 -9.34 -7.20
C THR A 139 15.42 -8.09 -7.95
N LYS A 140 15.04 -7.94 -9.21
CA LYS A 140 15.37 -6.77 -10.05
C LYS A 140 14.16 -5.86 -10.28
N ALA A 141 12.97 -6.24 -9.81
CA ALA A 141 11.78 -5.43 -9.96
C ALA A 141 11.97 -4.06 -9.30
N SER A 142 11.51 -3.02 -9.98
CA SER A 142 11.69 -1.65 -9.53
C SER A 142 10.54 -0.77 -10.00
N TYR A 143 10.19 0.23 -9.19
CA TYR A 143 9.26 1.29 -9.60
C TYR A 143 9.76 2.10 -10.81
N ASN A 144 11.07 2.06 -11.10
CA ASN A 144 11.70 2.67 -12.27
C ASN A 144 11.87 1.70 -13.44
N SER A 145 11.09 0.62 -13.50
CA SER A 145 11.14 -0.33 -14.61
C SER A 145 10.97 0.39 -15.95
N PRO A 146 11.77 0.03 -16.98
CA PRO A 146 11.60 0.54 -18.33
C PRO A 146 10.29 0.08 -18.99
N GLN A 147 9.63 -0.92 -18.41
CA GLN A 147 8.33 -1.41 -18.88
C GLN A 147 7.16 -0.55 -18.39
N ARG A 148 7.36 0.26 -17.34
CA ARG A 148 6.37 1.18 -16.84
C ARG A 148 6.17 2.36 -17.81
N GLY A 149 4.93 2.69 -18.13
CA GLY A 149 4.59 3.86 -18.92
C GLY A 149 5.12 5.16 -18.26
N LYS A 150 5.53 6.13 -19.08
CA LYS A 150 6.19 7.37 -18.61
C LYS A 150 5.41 8.08 -17.50
N ASP A 151 4.10 8.18 -17.63
CA ASP A 151 3.22 8.89 -16.70
C ASP A 151 2.32 7.91 -15.91
N GLN A 152 2.63 6.62 -15.96
CA GLN A 152 1.87 5.59 -15.25
C GLN A 152 2.22 5.63 -13.77
N PRO A 153 1.22 5.75 -12.86
CA PRO A 153 1.49 5.67 -11.44
C PRO A 153 2.00 4.28 -11.07
N PHE A 154 2.82 4.20 -10.04
CA PHE A 154 3.37 2.93 -9.55
C PHE A 154 2.96 2.61 -8.12
N PHE A 155 2.91 1.31 -7.87
CA PHE A 155 2.91 0.72 -6.54
C PHE A 155 4.10 -0.23 -6.42
#